data_0d8e1079a4c4ab5d9073be7bbe5e70bc
#
_entry.id   0d8e1079a4c4ab5d9073be7bbe5e70bc
#
_cell.length_a   1.000
_cell.length_b   1.000
_cell.length_c   1.000
_cell.angle_alpha   90.00
_cell.angle_beta   90.00
_cell.angle_gamma   90.00
#
_symmetry.space_group_name_H-M   'P 1'
#
loop_
_entity.id
_entity.type
_entity.pdbx_description
1 polymer ?
#
loop_
_entity_poly.entity_id
_entity_poly.type
_entity_poly.pdbx_seq_one_letter_code
_entity_poly.pdbx_strand_id
1 'polypeptide(L)'
;NHTNTYLPKKQKALARQFAEKSCINAYIKDLEAEKEAIRQYLQYCDNHADHVAKLKADSNYLKLISTDGSTACSTAKTLNTTLLNHNESVIAKLLLEYDIPFEFKAPLLFDDITYYPSFTIRHPQTDELVYVEIFDCMENSIHRANTYYKLDLYALHGILPGKNLIALYGNENELVNVAYARAEIEYFFS
;
A
#
# COMPACT_ATOMS: atom_id res chain seq x y z
N ASN A 1 43.50 -19.14 1.26
CA ASN A 1 44.13 -19.43 -0.03
C ASN A 1 43.15 -20.27 -0.87
N HIS A 2 42.43 -19.64 -1.79
CA HIS A 2 41.66 -20.36 -2.80
C HIS A 2 42.60 -20.77 -3.93
N THR A 3 42.98 -22.04 -3.99
CA THR A 3 43.67 -22.62 -5.12
C THR A 3 42.64 -22.97 -6.17
N ASN A 4 42.58 -22.22 -7.26
CA ASN A 4 41.79 -22.58 -8.44
C ASN A 4 42.43 -23.80 -9.13
N THR A 5 41.83 -24.99 -8.95
CA THR A 5 42.26 -26.21 -9.62
C THR A 5 41.51 -26.33 -10.94
N TYR A 6 42.27 -26.24 -12.07
CA TYR A 6 41.68 -26.39 -13.40
C TYR A 6 41.39 -27.88 -13.68
N LEU A 7 40.13 -28.18 -14.02
CA LEU A 7 39.72 -29.58 -14.37
C LEU A 7 40.06 -29.86 -15.82
N PRO A 8 40.82 -30.96 -16.10
CA PRO A 8 41.16 -31.35 -17.47
C PRO A 8 39.90 -31.66 -18.30
N LYS A 9 39.96 -31.47 -19.62
CA LYS A 9 38.84 -31.71 -20.57
C LYS A 9 38.24 -33.13 -20.45
N LYS A 10 38.99 -34.11 -19.98
CA LYS A 10 38.52 -35.49 -19.75
C LYS A 10 37.56 -35.62 -18.57
N GLN A 11 37.45 -34.62 -17.69
CA GLN A 11 36.59 -34.63 -16.49
C GLN A 11 35.35 -33.74 -16.66
N LYS A 12 34.89 -33.55 -17.89
CA LYS A 12 33.72 -32.73 -18.20
C LYS A 12 32.47 -33.17 -17.43
N ALA A 13 32.25 -34.47 -17.22
CA ALA A 13 31.14 -35.00 -16.44
C ALA A 13 31.21 -34.53 -14.98
N LEU A 14 32.41 -34.57 -14.37
CA LEU A 14 32.62 -34.13 -13.00
C LEU A 14 32.42 -32.61 -12.87
N ALA A 15 32.91 -31.82 -13.83
CA ALA A 15 32.70 -30.37 -13.86
C ALA A 15 31.20 -30.02 -13.94
N ARG A 16 30.42 -30.80 -14.72
CA ARG A 16 28.97 -30.64 -14.80
C ARG A 16 28.28 -30.90 -13.46
N GLN A 17 28.64 -32.00 -12.78
CA GLN A 17 28.11 -32.32 -11.46
C GLN A 17 28.42 -31.24 -10.42
N PHE A 18 29.61 -30.62 -10.43
CA PHE A 18 29.95 -29.52 -9.55
C PHE A 18 29.13 -28.25 -9.88
N ALA A 19 28.93 -27.97 -11.14
CA ALA A 19 28.11 -26.83 -11.57
C ALA A 19 26.64 -27.02 -11.18
N GLU A 20 26.08 -28.21 -11.40
CA GLU A 20 24.73 -28.57 -10.97
C GLU A 20 24.57 -28.47 -9.46
N LYS A 21 25.52 -28.99 -8.68
CA LYS A 21 25.50 -28.87 -7.21
C LYS A 21 25.59 -27.44 -6.74
N SER A 22 26.43 -26.61 -7.39
CA SER A 22 26.54 -25.18 -7.08
C SER A 22 25.23 -24.43 -7.36
N CYS A 23 24.58 -24.73 -8.48
CA CYS A 23 23.30 -24.16 -8.86
C CYS A 23 22.20 -24.55 -7.87
N ILE A 24 22.13 -25.84 -7.49
CA ILE A 24 21.16 -26.33 -6.49
C ILE A 24 21.41 -25.66 -5.13
N ASN A 25 22.65 -25.52 -4.69
CA ASN A 25 22.95 -24.87 -3.42
C ASN A 25 22.59 -23.38 -3.43
N ALA A 26 22.80 -22.68 -4.54
CA ALA A 26 22.35 -21.29 -4.70
C ALA A 26 20.82 -21.20 -4.60
N TYR A 27 20.10 -22.08 -5.31
CA TYR A 27 18.64 -22.13 -5.27
C TYR A 27 18.08 -22.45 -3.88
N ILE A 28 18.71 -23.39 -3.15
CA ILE A 28 18.32 -23.68 -1.76
C ILE A 28 18.49 -22.45 -0.88
N LYS A 29 19.59 -21.71 -1.03
CA LYS A 29 19.84 -20.48 -0.28
C LYS A 29 18.79 -19.40 -0.55
N ASP A 30 18.37 -19.27 -1.81
CA ASP A 30 17.33 -18.32 -2.20
C ASP A 30 15.97 -18.72 -1.59
N LEU A 31 15.63 -20.01 -1.62
CA LEU A 31 14.40 -20.53 -0.98
C LEU A 31 14.43 -20.35 0.56
N GLU A 32 15.58 -20.49 1.20
CA GLU A 32 15.72 -20.24 2.64
C GLU A 32 15.50 -18.77 2.97
N ALA A 33 15.98 -17.86 2.12
CA ALA A 33 15.75 -16.42 2.27
C ALA A 33 14.28 -16.05 2.08
N GLU A 34 13.61 -16.59 1.06
CA GLU A 34 12.16 -16.41 0.85
C GLU A 34 11.35 -16.94 2.03
N LYS A 35 11.67 -18.13 2.52
CA LYS A 35 11.01 -18.73 3.69
C LYS A 35 11.13 -17.82 4.92
N GLU A 36 12.30 -17.23 5.14
CA GLU A 36 12.51 -16.33 6.27
C GLU A 36 11.73 -15.03 6.10
N ALA A 37 11.68 -14.45 4.90
CA ALA A 37 10.86 -13.28 4.60
C ALA A 37 9.37 -13.55 4.83
N ILE A 38 8.86 -14.72 4.39
CA ILE A 38 7.48 -15.14 4.63
C ILE A 38 7.21 -15.30 6.13
N ARG A 39 8.13 -15.89 6.88
CA ARG A 39 8.00 -16.06 8.34
C ARG A 39 7.91 -14.72 9.06
N GLN A 40 8.75 -13.76 8.69
CA GLN A 40 8.71 -12.41 9.25
C GLN A 40 7.40 -11.70 8.90
N TYR A 41 6.92 -11.85 7.66
CA TYR A 41 5.63 -11.31 7.23
C TYR A 41 4.46 -11.90 8.04
N LEU A 42 4.42 -13.21 8.22
CA LEU A 42 3.36 -13.87 9.01
C LEU A 42 3.39 -13.44 10.48
N GLN A 43 4.57 -13.30 11.07
CA GLN A 43 4.72 -12.77 12.43
C GLN A 43 4.21 -11.33 12.55
N TYR A 44 4.43 -10.52 11.53
CA TYR A 44 3.88 -9.16 11.47
C TYR A 44 2.35 -9.18 11.36
N CYS A 45 1.79 -10.07 10.54
CA CYS A 45 0.34 -10.24 10.40
C CYS A 45 -0.32 -10.71 11.69
N ASP A 46 0.30 -11.66 12.42
CA ASP A 46 -0.21 -12.13 13.71
C ASP A 46 -0.22 -10.99 14.74
N ASN A 47 0.84 -10.21 14.83
CA ASN A 47 0.89 -9.03 15.70
C ASN A 47 -0.17 -7.99 15.33
N HIS A 48 -0.47 -7.84 14.04
CA HIS A 48 -1.50 -6.93 13.57
C HIS A 48 -2.91 -7.46 13.91
N ALA A 49 -3.15 -8.75 13.75
CA ALA A 49 -4.41 -9.39 14.12
C ALA A 49 -4.69 -9.26 15.62
N ASP A 50 -3.68 -9.45 16.47
CA ASP A 50 -3.77 -9.24 17.91
C ASP A 50 -4.07 -7.79 18.28
N HIS A 51 -3.46 -6.84 17.57
CA HIS A 51 -3.73 -5.42 17.76
C HIS A 51 -5.16 -5.06 17.39
N VAL A 52 -5.65 -5.54 16.24
CA VAL A 52 -7.04 -5.37 15.81
C VAL A 52 -8.02 -6.03 16.78
N ALA A 53 -7.69 -7.22 17.30
CA ALA A 53 -8.52 -7.88 18.31
C ALA A 53 -8.62 -7.06 19.61
N LYS A 54 -7.51 -6.47 20.06
CA LYS A 54 -7.50 -5.55 21.23
C LYS A 54 -8.32 -4.29 20.98
N LEU A 55 -8.21 -3.69 19.78
CA LEU A 55 -9.02 -2.52 19.41
C LEU A 55 -10.50 -2.86 19.37
N LYS A 56 -10.89 -4.02 18.82
CA LYS A 56 -12.28 -4.49 18.80
C LYS A 56 -12.83 -4.80 20.20
N ALA A 57 -11.97 -5.13 21.16
CA ALA A 57 -12.36 -5.35 22.56
C ALA A 57 -12.43 -4.05 23.37
N ASP A 58 -11.93 -2.93 22.84
CA ASP A 58 -12.00 -1.64 23.51
C ASP A 58 -13.45 -1.13 23.55
N SER A 59 -13.92 -0.80 24.75
CA SER A 59 -15.29 -0.32 24.98
C SER A 59 -15.58 1.01 24.28
N ASN A 60 -14.56 1.84 24.04
CA ASN A 60 -14.71 3.09 23.32
C ASN A 60 -14.87 2.86 21.81
N TYR A 61 -14.14 1.88 21.26
CA TYR A 61 -14.30 1.44 19.88
C TYR A 61 -15.70 0.86 19.65
N LEU A 62 -16.17 0.00 20.55
CA LEU A 62 -17.53 -0.58 20.47
C LEU A 62 -18.62 0.49 20.53
N LYS A 63 -18.45 1.54 21.32
CA LYS A 63 -19.36 2.68 21.35
C LYS A 63 -19.38 3.49 20.06
N LEU A 64 -18.23 3.62 19.38
CA LEU A 64 -18.12 4.30 18.09
C LEU A 64 -18.83 3.55 16.95
N ILE A 65 -18.80 2.20 16.97
CA ILE A 65 -19.45 1.36 15.95
C ILE A 65 -20.90 1.02 16.27
N SER A 66 -21.36 1.19 17.51
CA SER A 66 -22.74 0.92 17.93
C SER A 66 -23.71 2.10 17.77
N THR A 67 -23.23 3.26 17.35
CA THR A 67 -24.10 4.36 16.93
C THR A 67 -24.66 4.03 15.57
N ASP A 68 -25.95 3.69 15.60
CA ASP A 68 -26.83 3.30 14.50
C ASP A 68 -26.49 3.87 13.13
N GLY A 69 -26.73 3.02 12.11
CA GLY A 69 -26.60 3.28 10.67
C GLY A 69 -27.34 4.51 10.13
N SER A 70 -27.02 5.65 10.65
CA SER A 70 -27.23 6.94 10.05
C SER A 70 -25.91 7.35 9.43
N THR A 71 -25.88 7.37 8.12
CA THR A 71 -24.83 7.94 7.26
C THR A 71 -24.55 9.39 7.68
N ALA A 72 -23.87 9.54 8.79
CA ALA A 72 -23.25 10.80 9.13
C ALA A 72 -21.90 10.81 8.43
N CYS A 73 -21.83 11.54 7.33
CA CYS A 73 -20.58 12.15 6.89
C CYS A 73 -19.89 12.67 8.15
N SER A 74 -18.94 11.88 8.66
CA SER A 74 -18.15 12.25 9.82
C SER A 74 -17.27 13.41 9.36
N THR A 75 -17.81 14.62 9.52
CA THR A 75 -16.98 15.80 9.45
C THR A 75 -15.74 15.55 10.27
N ALA A 76 -14.61 15.61 9.62
CA ALA A 76 -13.24 15.30 9.97
C ALA A 76 -12.71 15.65 11.39
N LYS A 77 -13.54 15.89 12.36
CA LYS A 77 -13.17 16.29 13.72
C LYS A 77 -12.68 15.17 14.63
N THR A 78 -12.74 13.91 14.17
CA THR A 78 -12.36 12.74 15.00
C THR A 78 -11.60 11.69 14.19
N LEU A 79 -10.62 12.11 13.39
CA LEU A 79 -9.64 11.16 12.83
C LEU A 79 -8.77 10.67 13.97
N ASN A 80 -8.95 9.40 14.30
CA ASN A 80 -8.02 8.70 15.18
C ASN A 80 -6.69 8.57 14.43
N THR A 81 -5.78 9.51 14.62
CA THR A 81 -4.47 9.61 13.95
C THR A 81 -3.60 8.35 14.11
N THR A 82 -4.01 7.44 14.96
CA THR A 82 -3.33 6.17 15.24
C THR A 82 -3.50 5.12 14.12
N LEU A 83 -4.43 5.31 13.19
CA LEU A 83 -4.71 4.37 12.09
C LEU A 83 -4.08 4.81 10.75
N LEU A 84 -3.56 6.02 10.69
CA LEU A 84 -2.96 6.60 9.49
C LEU A 84 -1.46 6.31 9.48
N ASN A 85 -0.93 5.92 8.34
CA ASN A 85 0.51 6.00 8.14
C ASN A 85 0.96 7.47 8.05
N HIS A 86 2.26 7.72 8.00
CA HIS A 86 2.78 9.09 8.02
C HIS A 86 2.30 9.90 6.81
N ASN A 87 2.35 9.32 5.61
CA ASN A 87 1.90 9.97 4.38
C ASN A 87 0.39 10.23 4.39
N GLU A 88 -0.40 9.26 4.82
CA GLU A 88 -1.85 9.43 5.01
C GLU A 88 -2.16 10.57 5.99
N SER A 89 -1.40 10.67 7.09
CA SER A 89 -1.56 11.74 8.08
C SER A 89 -1.29 13.12 7.50
N VAL A 90 -0.30 13.25 6.64
CA VAL A 90 0.04 14.52 5.96
C VAL A 90 -1.09 14.93 5.02
N ILE A 91 -1.58 14.00 4.19
CA ILE A 91 -2.66 14.28 3.23
C ILE A 91 -3.98 14.57 3.96
N ALA A 92 -4.31 13.82 5.02
CA ALA A 92 -5.48 14.13 5.84
C ALA A 92 -5.44 15.55 6.41
N LYS A 93 -4.28 16.00 6.90
CA LYS A 93 -4.10 17.38 7.38
C LYS A 93 -4.31 18.42 6.28
N LEU A 94 -3.78 18.16 5.07
CA LEU A 94 -4.00 19.03 3.93
C LEU A 94 -5.49 19.14 3.59
N LEU A 95 -6.21 18.02 3.48
CA LEU A 95 -7.64 18.02 3.20
C LEU A 95 -8.42 18.80 4.26
N LEU A 96 -8.04 18.68 5.55
CA LEU A 96 -8.62 19.45 6.63
C LEU A 96 -8.29 20.95 6.54
N GLU A 97 -7.08 21.32 6.12
CA GLU A 97 -6.65 22.70 5.93
C GLU A 97 -7.50 23.43 4.86
N TYR A 98 -7.98 22.68 3.86
CA TYR A 98 -8.87 23.17 2.80
C TYR A 98 -10.37 22.98 3.10
N ASP A 99 -10.73 22.55 4.32
CA ASP A 99 -12.12 22.23 4.71
C ASP A 99 -12.80 21.20 3.78
N ILE A 100 -12.04 20.28 3.18
CA ILE A 100 -12.55 19.25 2.29
C ILE A 100 -12.95 18.03 3.12
N PRO A 101 -14.25 17.65 3.16
CA PRO A 101 -14.71 16.45 3.84
C PRO A 101 -14.28 15.19 3.07
N PHE A 102 -13.80 14.17 3.77
CA PHE A 102 -13.36 12.92 3.17
C PHE A 102 -13.72 11.71 4.03
N GLU A 103 -13.77 10.55 3.39
CA GLU A 103 -13.85 9.24 4.02
C GLU A 103 -12.51 8.54 3.90
N PHE A 104 -12.00 7.99 5.01
CA PHE A 104 -10.73 7.27 5.04
C PHE A 104 -10.97 5.79 4.79
N LYS A 105 -10.29 5.22 3.78
CA LYS A 105 -10.39 3.81 3.39
C LYS A 105 -11.83 3.32 3.22
N ALA A 106 -12.67 4.13 2.59
CA ALA A 106 -14.01 3.72 2.23
C ALA A 106 -13.97 2.57 1.21
N PRO A 107 -14.84 1.54 1.37
CA PRO A 107 -14.83 0.41 0.44
C PRO A 107 -15.30 0.83 -0.95
N LEU A 108 -14.49 0.48 -1.95
CA LEU A 108 -14.79 0.65 -3.37
C LEU A 108 -14.91 -0.74 -4.01
N LEU A 109 -16.09 -1.08 -4.48
CA LEU A 109 -16.39 -2.39 -5.02
C LEU A 109 -16.24 -2.38 -6.56
N PHE A 110 -15.39 -3.25 -7.09
CA PHE A 110 -15.26 -3.55 -8.50
C PHE A 110 -15.59 -5.03 -8.72
N ASP A 111 -16.71 -5.31 -9.41
CA ASP A 111 -17.24 -6.66 -9.55
C ASP A 111 -17.32 -7.38 -8.19
N ASP A 112 -16.49 -8.40 -7.99
CA ASP A 112 -16.45 -9.18 -6.74
C ASP A 112 -15.27 -8.80 -5.82
N ILE A 113 -14.49 -7.77 -6.17
CA ILE A 113 -13.29 -7.37 -5.44
C ILE A 113 -13.50 -6.00 -4.78
N THR A 114 -13.23 -5.92 -3.48
CA THR A 114 -13.30 -4.66 -2.73
C THR A 114 -11.91 -4.04 -2.59
N TYR A 115 -11.80 -2.80 -3.02
CA TYR A 115 -10.62 -1.96 -2.85
C TYR A 115 -10.87 -0.88 -1.81
N TYR A 116 -9.80 -0.35 -1.25
CA TYR A 116 -9.86 0.69 -0.22
C TYR A 116 -8.93 1.83 -0.64
N PRO A 117 -9.44 2.85 -1.36
CA PRO A 117 -8.69 4.07 -1.62
C PRO A 117 -8.21 4.71 -0.32
N SER A 118 -7.07 5.39 -0.33
CA SER A 118 -6.59 6.07 0.87
C SER A 118 -7.63 7.08 1.38
N PHE A 119 -8.20 7.87 0.47
CA PHE A 119 -9.32 8.75 0.79
C PHE A 119 -10.33 8.76 -0.35
N THR A 120 -11.60 8.86 0.00
CA THR A 120 -12.72 9.09 -0.91
C THR A 120 -13.34 10.44 -0.56
N ILE A 121 -13.49 11.30 -1.55
CA ILE A 121 -13.96 12.67 -1.39
C ILE A 121 -15.15 12.88 -2.31
N ARG A 122 -16.22 13.45 -1.78
CA ARG A 122 -17.32 13.93 -2.62
C ARG A 122 -17.04 15.39 -2.99
N HIS A 123 -16.90 15.65 -4.28
CA HIS A 123 -16.59 16.98 -4.77
C HIS A 123 -17.72 17.96 -4.41
N PRO A 124 -17.45 19.08 -3.74
CA PRO A 124 -18.49 19.94 -3.17
C PRO A 124 -19.35 20.65 -4.21
N GLN A 125 -18.84 20.84 -5.43
CA GLN A 125 -19.55 21.55 -6.50
C GLN A 125 -20.22 20.60 -7.51
N THR A 126 -19.55 19.48 -7.87
CA THR A 126 -20.03 18.56 -8.90
C THR A 126 -20.75 17.33 -8.36
N ASP A 127 -20.66 17.09 -7.05
CA ASP A 127 -21.15 15.89 -6.35
C ASP A 127 -20.50 14.57 -6.83
N GLU A 128 -19.48 14.65 -7.69
CA GLU A 128 -18.72 13.49 -8.16
C GLU A 128 -17.76 12.96 -7.11
N LEU A 129 -17.48 11.66 -7.17
CA LEU A 129 -16.48 11.05 -6.28
C LEU A 129 -15.08 11.23 -6.85
N VAL A 130 -14.19 11.75 -6.02
CA VAL A 130 -12.76 11.88 -6.26
C VAL A 130 -12.02 10.97 -5.28
N TYR A 131 -11.10 10.17 -5.78
CA TYR A 131 -10.30 9.24 -5.00
C TYR A 131 -8.89 9.77 -4.83
N VAL A 132 -8.32 9.58 -3.66
CA VAL A 132 -6.90 9.85 -3.41
C VAL A 132 -6.22 8.54 -3.07
N GLU A 133 -5.17 8.22 -3.81
CA GLU A 133 -4.33 7.06 -3.57
C GLU A 133 -2.90 7.47 -3.29
N ILE A 134 -2.32 6.85 -2.28
CA ILE A 134 -0.93 7.04 -1.90
C ILE A 134 -0.18 5.74 -2.18
N PHE A 135 0.71 5.80 -3.15
CA PHE A 135 1.55 4.68 -3.58
C PHE A 135 2.95 4.84 -2.97
N ASP A 136 3.19 4.15 -1.88
CA ASP A 136 4.49 4.16 -1.20
C ASP A 136 5.46 3.11 -1.78
N CYS A 137 6.75 3.23 -1.44
CA CYS A 137 7.79 2.26 -1.80
C CYS A 137 7.95 2.05 -3.32
N MET A 138 7.83 3.11 -4.12
CA MET A 138 7.91 3.03 -5.59
C MET A 138 9.29 2.62 -6.13
N GLU A 139 10.35 2.64 -5.31
CA GLU A 139 11.67 2.08 -5.62
C GLU A 139 11.64 0.54 -5.66
N ASN A 140 10.76 -0.10 -4.91
CA ASN A 140 10.60 -1.54 -4.90
C ASN A 140 9.83 -2.01 -6.15
N SER A 141 10.42 -2.94 -6.91
CA SER A 141 9.84 -3.43 -8.17
C SER A 141 8.50 -4.13 -7.99
N ILE A 142 8.29 -4.83 -6.88
CA ILE A 142 7.03 -5.54 -6.58
C ILE A 142 5.93 -4.53 -6.24
N HIS A 143 6.22 -3.55 -5.37
CA HIS A 143 5.27 -2.49 -5.04
C HIS A 143 4.88 -1.68 -6.27
N ARG A 144 5.86 -1.34 -7.10
CA ARG A 144 5.63 -0.63 -8.36
C ARG A 144 4.75 -1.43 -9.33
N ALA A 145 4.97 -2.75 -9.47
CA ALA A 145 4.13 -3.61 -10.30
C ALA A 145 2.68 -3.66 -9.78
N ASN A 146 2.49 -3.78 -8.47
CA ASN A 146 1.18 -3.75 -7.83
C ASN A 146 0.47 -2.41 -8.03
N THR A 147 1.21 -1.30 -7.96
CA THR A 147 0.70 0.04 -8.24
C THR A 147 0.17 0.15 -9.67
N TYR A 148 0.95 -0.31 -10.67
CA TYR A 148 0.51 -0.29 -12.07
C TYR A 148 -0.73 -1.17 -12.28
N TYR A 149 -0.76 -2.37 -11.70
CA TYR A 149 -1.94 -3.23 -11.76
C TYR A 149 -3.19 -2.54 -11.17
N LYS A 150 -3.04 -1.87 -10.02
CA LYS A 150 -4.14 -1.13 -9.40
C LYS A 150 -4.60 0.05 -10.26
N LEU A 151 -3.67 0.78 -10.86
CA LEU A 151 -4.00 1.89 -11.78
C LEU A 151 -4.71 1.40 -13.04
N ASP A 152 -4.28 0.29 -13.62
CA ASP A 152 -4.96 -0.33 -14.78
C ASP A 152 -6.39 -0.74 -14.42
N LEU A 153 -6.57 -1.34 -13.25
CA LEU A 153 -7.89 -1.71 -12.75
C LEU A 153 -8.80 -0.50 -12.55
N TYR A 154 -8.28 0.56 -11.93
CA TYR A 154 -9.00 1.82 -11.77
C TYR A 154 -9.41 2.40 -13.13
N ALA A 155 -8.50 2.39 -14.10
CA ALA A 155 -8.76 2.89 -15.44
C ALA A 155 -9.89 2.10 -16.15
N LEU A 156 -9.94 0.76 -16.00
CA LEU A 156 -11.02 -0.08 -16.52
C LEU A 156 -12.39 0.30 -15.95
N HIS A 157 -12.43 0.82 -14.73
CA HIS A 157 -13.68 1.27 -14.07
C HIS A 157 -13.88 2.80 -14.17
N GLY A 158 -13.16 3.47 -15.07
CA GLY A 158 -13.32 4.91 -15.33
C GLY A 158 -12.74 5.84 -14.30
N ILE A 159 -11.91 5.32 -13.37
CA ILE A 159 -11.18 6.08 -12.37
C ILE A 159 -9.78 6.40 -12.93
N LEU A 160 -9.56 7.65 -13.29
CA LEU A 160 -8.38 8.08 -14.05
C LEU A 160 -7.64 9.20 -13.34
N PRO A 161 -6.29 9.16 -13.29
CA PRO A 161 -5.49 10.28 -12.83
C PRO A 161 -5.83 11.58 -13.59
N GLY A 162 -5.95 12.68 -12.87
CA GLY A 162 -6.31 13.97 -13.43
C GLY A 162 -7.80 14.19 -13.76
N LYS A 163 -8.63 13.15 -13.63
CA LYS A 163 -10.08 13.24 -13.80
C LYS A 163 -10.83 13.11 -12.47
N ASN A 164 -10.65 11.99 -11.80
CA ASN A 164 -11.31 11.64 -10.54
C ASN A 164 -10.41 10.81 -9.62
N LEU A 165 -9.10 10.78 -9.92
CA LEU A 165 -8.07 10.15 -9.10
C LEU A 165 -6.89 11.09 -8.92
N ILE A 166 -6.56 11.38 -7.67
CA ILE A 166 -5.32 12.01 -7.24
C ILE A 166 -4.36 10.88 -6.86
N ALA A 167 -3.35 10.64 -7.69
CA ALA A 167 -2.34 9.62 -7.47
C ALA A 167 -1.06 10.26 -6.91
N LEU A 168 -0.73 9.95 -5.67
CA LEU A 168 0.44 10.47 -4.98
C LEU A 168 1.47 9.34 -4.81
N TYR A 169 2.74 9.65 -5.06
CA TYR A 169 3.81 8.67 -5.05
C TYR A 169 4.84 9.03 -3.98
N GLY A 170 5.27 8.02 -3.23
CA GLY A 170 6.30 8.12 -2.20
C GLY A 170 7.33 7.01 -2.32
N ASN A 171 8.47 7.21 -1.68
CA ASN A 171 9.53 6.23 -1.51
C ASN A 171 9.66 5.88 -0.03
N GLU A 172 10.38 4.80 0.28
CA GLU A 172 10.54 4.30 1.65
C GLU A 172 11.11 5.34 2.63
N ASN A 173 11.98 6.22 2.10
CA ASN A 173 12.66 7.27 2.88
C ASN A 173 12.22 8.70 2.53
N GLU A 174 11.36 8.87 1.56
CA GLU A 174 10.86 10.17 1.14
C GLU A 174 9.35 10.24 1.28
N LEU A 175 8.92 11.21 2.05
CA LEU A 175 7.50 11.52 2.18
C LEU A 175 6.91 11.92 0.83
N VAL A 176 5.62 11.70 0.67
CA VAL A 176 4.85 12.27 -0.43
C VAL A 176 5.20 13.77 -0.55
N ASN A 177 5.48 14.20 -1.77
CA ASN A 177 5.76 15.60 -2.03
C ASN A 177 4.54 16.47 -1.69
N VAL A 178 4.63 17.16 -0.55
CA VAL A 178 3.53 17.95 0.02
C VAL A 178 3.15 19.12 -0.91
N ALA A 179 4.12 19.73 -1.59
CA ALA A 179 3.85 20.82 -2.53
C ALA A 179 3.07 20.32 -3.76
N TYR A 180 3.43 19.14 -4.26
CA TYR A 180 2.69 18.49 -5.35
C TYR A 180 1.28 18.08 -4.89
N ALA A 181 1.16 17.43 -3.74
CA ALA A 181 -0.14 17.06 -3.20
C ALA A 181 -1.07 18.27 -3.00
N ARG A 182 -0.53 19.39 -2.52
CA ARG A 182 -1.27 20.65 -2.37
C ARG A 182 -1.75 21.17 -3.73
N ALA A 183 -0.89 21.20 -4.73
CA ALA A 183 -1.24 21.65 -6.07
C ALA A 183 -2.33 20.78 -6.72
N GLU A 184 -2.26 19.46 -6.54
CA GLU A 184 -3.30 18.53 -7.01
C GLU A 184 -4.65 18.78 -6.30
N ILE A 185 -4.64 18.95 -4.97
CA ILE A 185 -5.85 19.26 -4.20
C ILE A 185 -6.46 20.59 -4.65
N GLU A 186 -5.64 21.61 -4.81
CA GLU A 186 -6.11 22.91 -5.32
C GLU A 186 -6.70 22.80 -6.73
N TYR A 187 -6.04 22.05 -7.62
CA TYR A 187 -6.53 21.85 -8.99
C TYR A 187 -7.88 21.12 -9.03
N PHE A 188 -8.08 20.14 -8.18
CA PHE A 188 -9.31 19.35 -8.17
C PHE A 188 -10.49 20.07 -7.50
N PHE A 189 -10.25 20.91 -6.51
CA PHE A 189 -11.29 21.47 -5.63
C PHE A 189 -11.39 22.99 -5.66
N SER A 190 -10.68 23.70 -6.57
CA SER A 190 -10.73 25.16 -6.72
C SER A 190 -11.93 25.68 -7.54
#